data_11787ae97ef4d85125cf28947163db06
#
_entry.id   11787ae97ef4d85125cf28947163db06
#
_cell.length_a   1.000
_cell.length_b   1.000
_cell.length_c   1.000
_cell.angle_alpha   90.00
_cell.angle_beta   90.00
_cell.angle_gamma   90.00
#
_symmetry.space_group_name_H-M   'P 1'
#
loop_
_entity.id
_entity.type
_entity.pdbx_description
1 polymer ?
#
loop_
_entity_poly.entity_id
_entity_poly.type
_entity_poly.pdbx_seq_one_letter_code
_entity_poly.pdbx_strand_id
1 'polypeptide(L)'
;MARTVWFLTGNPGKLEEATNYLEPLGYEVKQLIVEKGTIIEPQADTLEEVAQSKISQALAHLPGGEDSNDLLMVEDAGLFIDALNGFPGVISAYALKTIGCNGMLKLLEHLKSEDTVQSAQLRSAEFQAVAALWNNGEILYGNGRCPGWIALASSEGEGFGFDPIFTPYDLDALGEPLQPGNYGAQSTHGKTFGAIPMDEKQVYSH
;
A
#
# COMPACT_ATOMS: atom_id res chain seq x y z
N MET A 1 8.22 24.19 -19.42
CA MET A 1 8.56 22.76 -19.47
C MET A 1 7.80 22.10 -18.33
N ALA A 2 7.34 20.85 -18.50
CA ALA A 2 6.74 20.08 -17.42
C ALA A 2 7.80 19.90 -16.32
N ARG A 3 7.37 19.93 -15.03
CA ARG A 3 8.25 19.55 -13.92
C ARG A 3 8.36 18.04 -13.88
N THR A 4 9.56 17.53 -13.62
CA THR A 4 9.76 16.10 -13.46
C THR A 4 9.48 15.67 -12.02
N VAL A 5 8.74 14.57 -11.85
CA VAL A 5 8.59 13.86 -10.59
C VAL A 5 9.49 12.61 -10.65
N TRP A 6 10.56 12.63 -9.90
CA TRP A 6 11.45 11.49 -9.73
C TRP A 6 10.88 10.56 -8.67
N PHE A 7 10.42 9.39 -9.08
CA PHE A 7 9.81 8.42 -8.16
C PHE A 7 10.81 7.33 -7.77
N LEU A 8 11.19 7.32 -6.48
CA LEU A 8 12.01 6.27 -5.91
C LEU A 8 11.13 5.04 -5.63
N THR A 9 11.06 4.14 -6.56
CA THR A 9 10.34 2.87 -6.42
C THR A 9 11.02 1.76 -7.20
N GLY A 10 11.05 0.55 -6.64
CA GLY A 10 11.43 -0.67 -7.35
C GLY A 10 10.24 -1.44 -7.93
N ASN A 11 9.01 -0.95 -7.73
CA ASN A 11 7.78 -1.60 -8.17
C ASN A 11 7.28 -0.96 -9.48
N PRO A 12 7.27 -1.70 -10.62
CA PRO A 12 6.79 -1.16 -11.89
C PRO A 12 5.31 -0.75 -11.87
N GLY A 13 4.46 -1.46 -11.12
CA GLY A 13 3.03 -1.13 -10.99
C GLY A 13 2.82 0.23 -10.34
N LYS A 14 3.55 0.54 -9.25
CA LYS A 14 3.50 1.86 -8.61
C LYS A 14 3.95 2.98 -9.56
N LEU A 15 4.99 2.72 -10.36
CA LEU A 15 5.46 3.71 -11.35
C LEU A 15 4.40 3.97 -12.42
N GLU A 16 3.76 2.93 -12.93
CA GLU A 16 2.68 3.03 -13.91
C GLU A 16 1.47 3.80 -13.34
N GLU A 17 1.05 3.48 -12.12
CA GLU A 17 -0.02 4.20 -11.43
C GLU A 17 0.31 5.69 -11.27
N ALA A 18 1.49 6.02 -10.74
CA ALA A 18 1.92 7.41 -10.61
C ALA A 18 1.97 8.14 -11.95
N THR A 19 2.42 7.48 -13.02
CA THR A 19 2.43 8.04 -14.37
C THR A 19 1.01 8.35 -14.85
N ASN A 20 0.10 7.40 -14.69
CA ASN A 20 -1.30 7.55 -15.12
C ASN A 20 -2.03 8.70 -14.39
N TYR A 21 -1.69 8.96 -13.12
CA TYR A 21 -2.32 10.04 -12.36
C TYR A 21 -1.65 11.42 -12.55
N LEU A 22 -0.32 11.46 -12.66
CA LEU A 22 0.42 12.74 -12.63
C LEU A 22 0.66 13.33 -14.01
N GLU A 23 0.84 12.53 -15.05
CA GLU A 23 1.03 13.05 -16.41
C GLU A 23 -0.16 13.88 -16.93
N PRO A 24 -1.43 13.49 -16.73
CA PRO A 24 -2.58 14.33 -17.08
C PRO A 24 -2.60 15.68 -16.37
N LEU A 25 -1.92 15.79 -15.23
CA LEU A 25 -1.78 17.06 -14.47
C LEU A 25 -0.61 17.92 -14.94
N GLY A 26 0.14 17.46 -15.97
CA GLY A 26 1.23 18.22 -16.59
C GLY A 26 2.61 17.95 -15.98
N TYR A 27 2.79 16.87 -15.22
CA TYR A 27 4.08 16.40 -14.73
C TYR A 27 4.67 15.36 -15.67
N GLU A 28 6.00 15.23 -15.67
CA GLU A 28 6.70 14.09 -16.27
C GLU A 28 7.15 13.15 -15.16
N VAL A 29 6.73 11.88 -15.18
CA VAL A 29 7.10 10.91 -14.14
C VAL A 29 8.28 10.07 -14.61
N LYS A 30 9.34 10.01 -13.79
CA LYS A 30 10.53 9.21 -14.05
C LYS A 30 10.93 8.39 -12.83
N GLN A 31 11.35 7.17 -13.05
CA GLN A 31 11.92 6.36 -11.99
C GLN A 31 13.28 6.91 -11.55
N LEU A 32 13.43 7.15 -10.24
CA LEU A 32 14.74 7.39 -9.63
C LEU A 32 15.40 6.05 -9.34
N ILE A 33 16.45 5.74 -10.11
CA ILE A 33 17.20 4.49 -9.94
C ILE A 33 18.42 4.78 -9.06
N VAL A 34 18.52 4.06 -7.94
CA VAL A 34 19.69 4.08 -7.05
C VAL A 34 20.27 2.69 -6.91
N GLU A 35 21.55 2.60 -6.58
CA GLU A 35 22.21 1.31 -6.35
C GLU A 35 21.54 0.57 -5.18
N LYS A 36 21.40 -0.75 -5.32
CA LYS A 36 20.79 -1.58 -4.28
C LYS A 36 21.54 -1.48 -2.96
N GLY A 37 20.85 -1.17 -1.90
CA GLY A 37 21.39 -0.99 -0.55
C GLY A 37 21.82 0.44 -0.23
N THR A 38 21.66 1.38 -1.17
CA THR A 38 21.92 2.82 -0.92
C THR A 38 20.85 3.40 0.00
N ILE A 39 19.59 3.06 -0.23
CA ILE A 39 18.48 3.51 0.62
C ILE A 39 18.23 2.44 1.68
N ILE A 40 18.37 2.83 2.94
CA ILE A 40 18.16 1.97 4.11
C ILE A 40 16.81 2.32 4.72
N GLU A 41 15.94 1.32 4.81
CA GLU A 41 14.67 1.48 5.52
C GLU A 41 14.93 1.49 7.02
N PRO A 42 14.50 2.54 7.75
CA PRO A 42 14.69 2.59 9.19
C PRO A 42 13.75 1.60 9.89
N GLN A 43 14.07 1.23 11.11
CA GLN A 43 13.05 0.76 12.04
C GLN A 43 12.24 1.98 12.49
N ALA A 44 10.96 1.99 12.20
CA ALA A 44 10.07 3.10 12.47
C ALA A 44 8.71 2.59 12.94
N ASP A 45 7.94 3.45 13.57
CA ASP A 45 6.60 3.13 14.06
C ASP A 45 5.52 3.50 13.04
N THR A 46 5.82 4.42 12.10
CA THR A 46 4.89 4.92 11.10
C THR A 46 5.45 4.85 9.68
N LEU A 47 4.54 4.78 8.68
CA LEU A 47 4.92 4.83 7.27
C LEU A 47 5.47 6.20 6.88
N GLU A 48 5.00 7.29 7.52
CA GLU A 48 5.50 8.64 7.33
C GLU A 48 6.98 8.75 7.72
N GLU A 49 7.40 8.17 8.85
CA GLU A 49 8.80 8.15 9.27
C GLU A 49 9.68 7.39 8.27
N VAL A 50 9.18 6.26 7.75
CA VAL A 50 9.88 5.51 6.70
C VAL A 50 10.00 6.33 5.43
N ALA A 51 8.90 6.93 4.97
CA ALA A 51 8.86 7.77 3.76
C ALA A 51 9.77 8.99 3.89
N GLN A 52 9.76 9.68 5.04
CA GLN A 52 10.65 10.81 5.32
C GLN A 52 12.12 10.41 5.29
N SER A 53 12.46 9.28 5.89
CA SER A 53 13.83 8.75 5.86
C SER A 53 14.27 8.42 4.43
N LYS A 54 13.40 7.80 3.64
CA LYS A 54 13.67 7.50 2.22
C LYS A 54 13.89 8.79 1.41
N ILE A 55 13.03 9.81 1.58
CA ILE A 55 13.20 11.14 0.93
C ILE A 55 14.57 11.70 1.28
N SER A 56 14.92 11.78 2.57
CA SER A 56 16.17 12.39 3.04
C SER A 56 17.41 11.71 2.45
N GLN A 57 17.39 10.39 2.28
CA GLN A 57 18.46 9.64 1.65
C GLN A 57 18.49 9.81 0.14
N ALA A 58 17.31 9.86 -0.51
CA ALA A 58 17.18 9.91 -1.96
C ALA A 58 17.52 11.28 -2.55
N LEU A 59 17.42 12.36 -1.77
CA LEU A 59 17.78 13.72 -2.21
C LEU A 59 19.21 13.81 -2.75
N ALA A 60 20.16 13.09 -2.16
CA ALA A 60 21.55 13.05 -2.63
C ALA A 60 21.69 12.45 -4.05
N HIS A 61 20.66 11.76 -4.54
CA HIS A 61 20.64 11.10 -5.85
C HIS A 61 19.69 11.79 -6.84
N LEU A 62 19.03 12.89 -6.42
CA LEU A 62 18.15 13.65 -7.29
C LEU A 62 18.96 14.31 -8.41
N PRO A 63 18.60 14.12 -9.69
CA PRO A 63 19.26 14.80 -10.79
C PRO A 63 19.13 16.33 -10.63
N GLY A 64 20.29 17.01 -10.62
CA GLY A 64 20.34 18.46 -10.35
C GLY A 64 20.42 18.83 -8.87
N GLY A 65 20.34 17.85 -7.96
CA GLY A 65 20.44 18.08 -6.52
C GLY A 65 19.22 18.77 -5.91
N GLU A 66 19.37 19.24 -4.66
CA GLU A 66 18.31 19.95 -3.92
C GLU A 66 17.91 21.31 -4.53
N ASP A 67 18.78 21.90 -5.35
CA ASP A 67 18.49 23.14 -6.06
C ASP A 67 17.68 22.91 -7.36
N SER A 68 17.39 21.65 -7.71
CA SER A 68 16.55 21.29 -8.85
C SER A 68 15.13 21.77 -8.65
N ASN A 69 14.49 22.23 -9.73
CA ASN A 69 13.05 22.51 -9.71
C ASN A 69 12.18 21.23 -9.84
N ASP A 70 12.82 20.07 -9.91
CA ASP A 70 12.14 18.78 -9.99
C ASP A 70 11.61 18.36 -8.61
N LEU A 71 10.72 17.39 -8.61
CA LEU A 71 10.09 16.83 -7.43
C LEU A 71 10.68 15.44 -7.14
N LEU A 72 10.74 15.05 -5.87
CA LEU A 72 11.10 13.71 -5.48
C LEU A 72 9.93 13.06 -4.75
N MET A 73 9.50 11.89 -5.21
CA MET A 73 8.40 11.14 -4.62
C MET A 73 8.89 9.79 -4.10
N VAL A 74 8.39 9.40 -2.94
CA VAL A 74 8.45 8.03 -2.43
C VAL A 74 7.04 7.60 -2.03
N GLU A 75 6.80 6.31 -2.04
CA GLU A 75 5.57 5.73 -1.50
C GLU A 75 5.93 4.49 -0.71
N ASP A 76 5.32 4.35 0.45
CA ASP A 76 5.46 3.19 1.31
C ASP A 76 4.08 2.68 1.72
N ALA A 77 3.95 1.36 1.83
CA ALA A 77 2.67 0.74 2.15
C ALA A 77 2.87 -0.47 3.07
N GLY A 78 1.87 -0.72 3.90
CA GLY A 78 1.86 -1.85 4.81
C GLY A 78 0.47 -2.41 5.06
N LEU A 79 0.42 -3.68 5.46
CA LEU A 79 -0.77 -4.35 5.97
C LEU A 79 -0.79 -4.24 7.49
N PHE A 80 -1.86 -3.70 8.05
CA PHE A 80 -2.06 -3.54 9.50
C PHE A 80 -3.21 -4.43 9.93
N ILE A 81 -2.97 -5.35 10.88
CA ILE A 81 -3.96 -6.32 11.36
C ILE A 81 -4.29 -6.00 12.82
N ASP A 82 -5.55 -5.68 13.11
CA ASP A 82 -5.98 -5.21 14.43
C ASP A 82 -5.68 -6.22 15.54
N ALA A 83 -5.99 -7.49 15.31
CA ALA A 83 -5.76 -8.57 16.28
C ALA A 83 -4.26 -8.81 16.59
N LEU A 84 -3.37 -8.28 15.77
CA LEU A 84 -1.91 -8.36 15.94
C LEU A 84 -1.30 -7.00 16.34
N ASN A 85 -2.12 -6.08 16.86
CA ASN A 85 -1.73 -4.72 17.22
C ASN A 85 -1.01 -3.97 16.07
N GLY A 86 -1.52 -4.12 14.85
CA GLY A 86 -0.98 -3.50 13.66
C GLY A 86 0.16 -4.27 12.96
N PHE A 87 0.65 -5.40 13.54
CA PHE A 87 1.65 -6.21 12.82
C PHE A 87 1.03 -6.81 11.54
N PRO A 88 1.75 -6.86 10.40
CA PRO A 88 3.15 -6.50 10.17
C PRO A 88 3.44 -4.99 10.02
N GLY A 89 2.45 -4.14 9.72
CA GLY A 89 2.60 -2.69 9.65
C GLY A 89 3.73 -2.26 8.73
N VAL A 90 4.58 -1.39 9.20
CA VAL A 90 5.72 -0.83 8.44
C VAL A 90 6.73 -1.87 7.96
N ILE A 91 6.77 -3.04 8.59
CA ILE A 91 7.68 -4.14 8.19
C ILE A 91 6.98 -5.20 7.30
N SER A 92 5.89 -4.82 6.62
CA SER A 92 5.10 -5.72 5.76
C SER A 92 5.93 -6.47 4.73
N ALA A 93 6.86 -5.82 4.07
CA ALA A 93 7.75 -6.45 3.09
C ALA A 93 8.65 -7.52 3.72
N TYR A 94 9.16 -7.26 4.93
CA TYR A 94 9.99 -8.23 5.66
C TYR A 94 9.16 -9.42 6.15
N ALA A 95 7.98 -9.18 6.71
CA ALA A 95 7.07 -10.23 7.16
C ALA A 95 6.63 -11.13 5.99
N LEU A 96 6.31 -10.53 4.84
CA LEU A 96 5.97 -11.28 3.62
C LEU A 96 7.12 -12.21 3.19
N LYS A 97 8.34 -11.69 3.18
CA LYS A 97 9.53 -12.46 2.77
C LYS A 97 9.88 -13.60 3.75
N THR A 98 9.57 -13.45 5.03
CA THR A 98 9.94 -14.40 6.09
C THR A 98 8.87 -15.44 6.37
N ILE A 99 7.69 -15.00 6.81
CA ILE A 99 6.59 -15.91 7.17
C ILE A 99 5.51 -16.02 6.09
N GLY A 100 5.41 -15.03 5.19
CA GLY A 100 4.48 -15.01 4.07
C GLY A 100 3.00 -15.04 4.47
N CYS A 101 2.12 -15.21 3.48
CA CYS A 101 0.68 -15.33 3.71
C CYS A 101 0.34 -16.50 4.65
N ASN A 102 1.01 -17.65 4.47
CA ASN A 102 0.76 -18.83 5.30
C ASN A 102 1.10 -18.60 6.78
N GLY A 103 2.17 -17.85 7.07
CA GLY A 103 2.53 -17.49 8.43
C GLY A 103 1.50 -16.56 9.05
N MET A 104 1.02 -15.55 8.29
CA MET A 104 -0.06 -14.66 8.74
C MET A 104 -1.35 -15.41 9.05
N LEU A 105 -1.76 -16.34 8.18
CA LEU A 105 -2.94 -17.18 8.41
C LEU A 105 -2.82 -18.02 9.67
N LYS A 106 -1.62 -18.59 9.94
CA LYS A 106 -1.35 -19.36 11.17
C LYS A 106 -1.44 -18.51 12.43
N LEU A 107 -0.93 -17.26 12.42
CA LEU A 107 -1.04 -16.35 13.56
C LEU A 107 -2.50 -16.06 13.92
N LEU A 108 -3.39 -16.05 12.93
CA LEU A 108 -4.81 -15.75 13.08
C LEU A 108 -5.72 -17.00 13.12
N GLU A 109 -5.17 -18.21 13.17
CA GLU A 109 -5.93 -19.46 13.03
C GLU A 109 -7.01 -19.64 14.11
N HIS A 110 -6.76 -19.12 15.31
CA HIS A 110 -7.69 -19.16 16.43
C HIS A 110 -8.85 -18.14 16.32
N LEU A 111 -8.73 -17.15 15.45
CA LEU A 111 -9.72 -16.11 15.20
C LEU A 111 -10.65 -16.51 14.07
N LYS A 112 -11.68 -17.28 14.40
CA LYS A 112 -12.70 -17.75 13.47
C LYS A 112 -14.06 -17.89 14.16
N SER A 113 -15.13 -17.71 13.41
CA SER A 113 -16.51 -17.91 13.82
C SER A 113 -17.29 -18.60 12.71
N GLU A 114 -18.36 -19.30 13.04
CA GLU A 114 -19.34 -19.81 12.07
C GLU A 114 -20.12 -18.65 11.42
N ASP A 115 -20.29 -17.53 12.14
CA ASP A 115 -20.81 -16.29 11.61
C ASP A 115 -19.70 -15.58 10.80
N THR A 116 -19.96 -15.41 9.50
CA THR A 116 -19.01 -14.81 8.56
C THR A 116 -18.71 -13.34 8.86
N VAL A 117 -19.70 -12.58 9.35
CA VAL A 117 -19.53 -11.17 9.74
C VAL A 117 -18.65 -11.08 10.97
N GLN A 118 -18.92 -11.90 11.99
CA GLN A 118 -18.08 -11.97 13.18
C GLN A 118 -16.67 -12.45 12.85
N SER A 119 -16.52 -13.43 11.95
CA SER A 119 -15.21 -13.89 11.50
C SER A 119 -14.41 -12.78 10.83
N ALA A 120 -15.03 -11.97 9.96
CA ALA A 120 -14.40 -10.82 9.33
C ALA A 120 -13.98 -9.76 10.37
N GLN A 121 -14.85 -9.45 11.34
CA GLN A 121 -14.54 -8.49 12.41
C GLN A 121 -13.35 -8.93 13.29
N LEU A 122 -13.28 -10.22 13.66
CA LEU A 122 -12.16 -10.77 14.44
C LEU A 122 -10.81 -10.68 13.70
N ARG A 123 -10.86 -10.62 12.38
CA ARG A 123 -9.69 -10.61 11.48
C ARG A 123 -9.54 -9.27 10.74
N SER A 124 -10.14 -8.21 11.30
CA SER A 124 -10.07 -6.86 10.74
C SER A 124 -8.64 -6.44 10.46
N ALA A 125 -8.43 -5.84 9.32
CA ALA A 125 -7.15 -5.36 8.84
C ALA A 125 -7.34 -4.23 7.84
N GLU A 126 -6.28 -3.46 7.59
CA GLU A 126 -6.28 -2.48 6.52
C GLU A 126 -4.93 -2.42 5.81
N PHE A 127 -4.94 -2.16 4.52
CA PHE A 127 -3.76 -1.62 3.86
C PHE A 127 -3.71 -0.12 4.11
N GLN A 128 -2.54 0.36 4.47
CA GLN A 128 -2.23 1.78 4.55
C GLN A 128 -1.09 2.09 3.58
N ALA A 129 -1.15 3.25 2.93
CA ALA A 129 -0.07 3.77 2.11
C ALA A 129 0.20 5.23 2.43
N VAL A 130 1.45 5.63 2.30
CA VAL A 130 1.90 7.01 2.46
C VAL A 130 2.73 7.38 1.24
N ALA A 131 2.25 8.33 0.45
CA ALA A 131 3.03 9.00 -0.58
C ALA A 131 3.65 10.27 0.02
N ALA A 132 4.96 10.42 -0.05
CA ALA A 132 5.66 11.62 0.36
C ALA A 132 6.29 12.28 -0.87
N LEU A 133 5.99 13.56 -1.07
CA LEU A 133 6.49 14.38 -2.18
C LEU A 133 7.34 15.51 -1.63
N TRP A 134 8.63 15.47 -1.91
CA TRP A 134 9.54 16.59 -1.63
C TRP A 134 9.45 17.64 -2.74
N ASN A 135 9.31 18.91 -2.33
CA ASN A 135 9.22 20.07 -3.20
C ASN A 135 10.00 21.24 -2.58
N ASN A 136 11.22 21.47 -3.05
CA ASN A 136 12.06 22.60 -2.63
C ASN A 136 12.17 22.80 -1.11
N GLY A 137 12.47 21.72 -0.38
CA GLY A 137 12.66 21.76 1.08
C GLY A 137 11.42 21.45 1.92
N GLU A 138 10.24 21.38 1.29
CA GLU A 138 9.00 20.96 1.95
C GLU A 138 8.64 19.53 1.55
N ILE A 139 8.11 18.74 2.49
CA ILE A 139 7.58 17.41 2.22
C ILE A 139 6.06 17.44 2.42
N LEU A 140 5.34 17.12 1.35
CA LEU A 140 3.89 16.94 1.35
C LEU A 140 3.58 15.46 1.50
N TYR A 141 2.58 15.12 2.32
CA TYR A 141 2.14 13.74 2.54
C TYR A 141 0.73 13.53 2.02
N GLY A 142 0.54 12.41 1.32
CA GLY A 142 -0.77 11.86 0.99
C GLY A 142 -0.92 10.51 1.66
N ASN A 143 -2.03 10.27 2.34
CA ASN A 143 -2.33 9.03 3.04
C ASN A 143 -3.50 8.33 2.38
N GLY A 144 -3.36 7.03 2.13
CA GLY A 144 -4.41 6.17 1.62
C GLY A 144 -4.68 5.01 2.57
N ARG A 145 -5.94 4.57 2.62
CA ARG A 145 -6.36 3.43 3.43
C ARG A 145 -7.37 2.58 2.68
N CYS A 146 -7.19 1.28 2.77
CA CYS A 146 -8.14 0.30 2.27
C CYS A 146 -8.49 -0.66 3.41
N PRO A 147 -9.60 -0.43 4.14
CA PRO A 147 -10.02 -1.32 5.21
C PRO A 147 -10.62 -2.61 4.64
N GLY A 148 -10.49 -3.69 5.42
CA GLY A 148 -10.93 -5.01 5.05
C GLY A 148 -10.68 -6.02 6.16
N TRP A 149 -10.45 -7.27 5.79
CA TRP A 149 -10.11 -8.34 6.74
C TRP A 149 -9.22 -9.40 6.11
N ILE A 150 -8.59 -10.21 6.95
CA ILE A 150 -7.79 -11.35 6.50
C ILE A 150 -8.67 -12.57 6.31
N ALA A 151 -8.71 -13.13 5.12
CA ALA A 151 -9.44 -14.34 4.78
C ALA A 151 -9.00 -15.56 5.63
N LEU A 152 -9.84 -16.58 5.72
CA LEU A 152 -9.52 -17.83 6.45
C LEU A 152 -8.49 -18.69 5.71
N ALA A 153 -8.39 -18.52 4.40
CA ALA A 153 -7.46 -19.25 3.54
C ALA A 153 -6.93 -18.32 2.44
N SER A 154 -5.76 -18.68 1.89
CA SER A 154 -5.21 -17.99 0.73
C SER A 154 -5.99 -18.35 -0.52
N SER A 155 -6.31 -17.37 -1.35
CA SER A 155 -6.82 -17.60 -2.70
C SER A 155 -5.71 -18.00 -3.66
N GLU A 156 -6.11 -18.64 -4.76
CA GLU A 156 -5.29 -18.77 -5.96
C GLU A 156 -5.57 -17.55 -6.86
N GLY A 157 -4.59 -17.13 -7.65
CA GLY A 157 -4.77 -16.05 -8.62
C GLY A 157 -3.55 -15.15 -8.77
N GLU A 158 -3.73 -14.06 -9.50
CA GLU A 158 -2.72 -13.05 -9.79
C GLU A 158 -2.78 -11.94 -8.74
N GLY A 159 -1.92 -11.99 -7.77
CA GLY A 159 -1.79 -10.95 -6.75
C GLY A 159 -0.36 -10.87 -6.25
N PHE A 160 0.00 -9.75 -5.67
CA PHE A 160 1.31 -9.59 -5.05
C PHE A 160 1.16 -9.31 -3.54
N GLY A 161 2.22 -9.56 -2.81
CA GLY A 161 2.22 -9.25 -1.38
C GLY A 161 1.22 -10.09 -0.58
N PHE A 162 0.36 -9.43 0.16
CA PHE A 162 -0.70 -10.02 0.97
C PHE A 162 -2.06 -10.09 0.27
N ASP A 163 -2.15 -9.74 -1.01
CA ASP A 163 -3.38 -9.83 -1.80
C ASP A 163 -4.09 -11.18 -1.70
N PRO A 164 -3.39 -12.34 -1.70
CA PRO A 164 -4.05 -13.62 -1.61
C PRO A 164 -4.85 -13.87 -0.32
N ILE A 165 -4.61 -13.08 0.72
CA ILE A 165 -5.27 -13.26 2.02
C ILE A 165 -6.08 -12.05 2.48
N PHE A 166 -6.06 -10.94 1.74
CA PHE A 166 -6.77 -9.71 2.11
C PHE A 166 -8.05 -9.54 1.30
N THR A 167 -9.18 -9.36 1.98
CA THR A 167 -10.49 -9.04 1.40
C THR A 167 -10.88 -7.63 1.79
N PRO A 168 -11.09 -6.70 0.84
CA PRO A 168 -11.51 -5.33 1.15
C PRO A 168 -12.97 -5.30 1.60
N TYR A 169 -13.34 -4.28 2.36
CA TYR A 169 -14.75 -3.97 2.59
C TYR A 169 -15.39 -3.49 1.30
N ASP A 170 -16.69 -3.79 1.13
CA ASP A 170 -17.48 -3.22 0.05
C ASP A 170 -17.53 -1.69 0.18
N LEU A 171 -17.64 -0.99 -0.94
CA LEU A 171 -17.79 0.45 -0.97
C LEU A 171 -19.23 0.84 -1.32
N ASP A 172 -19.71 1.91 -0.71
CA ASP A 172 -20.98 2.52 -1.05
C ASP A 172 -20.93 3.29 -2.40
N ALA A 173 -22.00 3.98 -2.76
CA ALA A 173 -22.08 4.75 -3.99
C ALA A 173 -21.15 6.00 -4.02
N LEU A 174 -20.62 6.39 -2.87
CA LEU A 174 -19.67 7.51 -2.73
C LEU A 174 -18.22 7.03 -2.66
N GLY A 175 -18.00 5.69 -2.65
CA GLY A 175 -16.67 5.10 -2.49
C GLY A 175 -16.24 4.93 -1.03
N GLU A 176 -17.17 5.10 -0.07
CA GLU A 176 -16.84 4.93 1.34
C GLU A 176 -16.97 3.47 1.78
N PRO A 177 -16.04 2.95 2.62
CA PRO A 177 -16.03 1.55 3.03
C PRO A 177 -17.18 1.24 3.99
N LEU A 178 -17.85 0.12 3.73
CA LEU A 178 -18.96 -0.41 4.52
C LEU A 178 -18.46 -1.45 5.52
N GLN A 179 -19.14 -1.52 6.68
CA GLN A 179 -18.85 -2.55 7.67
C GLN A 179 -19.18 -3.95 7.15
N PRO A 180 -18.49 -5.02 7.62
CA PRO A 180 -18.77 -6.40 7.24
C PRO A 180 -20.25 -6.75 7.37
N GLY A 181 -20.78 -7.47 6.39
CA GLY A 181 -22.20 -7.84 6.29
C GLY A 181 -23.07 -6.84 5.57
N ASN A 182 -22.58 -5.65 5.25
CA ASN A 182 -23.25 -4.71 4.36
C ASN A 182 -22.70 -4.87 2.95
N TYR A 183 -23.58 -4.81 1.95
CA TYR A 183 -23.22 -4.89 0.53
C TYR A 183 -23.28 -3.51 -0.09
N GLY A 184 -22.28 -3.17 -0.89
CA GLY A 184 -22.11 -1.87 -1.49
C GLY A 184 -22.32 -1.84 -3.00
N ALA A 185 -22.19 -0.65 -3.57
CA ALA A 185 -22.21 -0.45 -5.02
C ALA A 185 -21.00 -1.09 -5.70
N GLN A 186 -19.85 -1.12 -4.99
CA GLN A 186 -18.66 -1.85 -5.38
C GLN A 186 -18.45 -3.00 -4.39
N SER A 187 -18.34 -4.22 -4.88
CA SER A 187 -18.21 -5.42 -4.05
C SER A 187 -17.31 -6.45 -4.71
N THR A 188 -16.36 -6.99 -3.96
CA THR A 188 -15.59 -8.16 -4.37
C THR A 188 -16.34 -9.47 -4.11
N HIS A 189 -17.57 -9.39 -3.56
CA HIS A 189 -18.36 -10.54 -3.10
C HIS A 189 -17.58 -11.43 -2.11
N GLY A 190 -16.81 -10.81 -1.23
CA GLY A 190 -15.99 -11.49 -0.23
C GLY A 190 -14.74 -12.18 -0.79
N LYS A 191 -14.37 -11.90 -2.04
CA LYS A 191 -13.11 -12.40 -2.61
C LYS A 191 -11.94 -11.56 -2.14
N THR A 192 -10.80 -12.21 -2.02
CA THR A 192 -9.53 -11.51 -1.75
C THR A 192 -9.03 -10.75 -2.97
N PHE A 193 -8.14 -9.80 -2.77
CA PHE A 193 -7.48 -9.10 -3.87
C PHE A 193 -6.74 -10.03 -4.85
N GLY A 194 -6.21 -11.15 -4.36
CA GLY A 194 -5.58 -12.15 -5.22
C GLY A 194 -6.55 -12.93 -6.11
N ALA A 195 -7.85 -12.89 -5.82
CA ALA A 195 -8.91 -13.61 -6.56
C ALA A 195 -9.74 -12.72 -7.49
N ILE A 196 -9.39 -11.43 -7.63
CA ILE A 196 -10.07 -10.48 -8.51
C ILE A 196 -9.08 -9.91 -9.54
N PRO A 197 -9.56 -9.46 -10.71
CA PRO A 197 -8.74 -8.78 -11.71
C PRO A 197 -8.15 -7.46 -11.19
N MET A 198 -7.03 -7.03 -11.79
CA MET A 198 -6.32 -5.82 -11.35
C MET A 198 -7.16 -4.55 -11.52
N ASP A 199 -7.95 -4.43 -12.57
CA ASP A 199 -8.85 -3.29 -12.81
C ASP A 199 -9.96 -3.19 -11.75
N GLU A 200 -10.49 -4.32 -11.28
CA GLU A 200 -11.43 -4.36 -10.16
C GLU A 200 -10.73 -3.98 -8.83
N LYS A 201 -9.50 -4.45 -8.61
CA LYS A 201 -8.70 -4.09 -7.43
C LYS A 201 -8.43 -2.58 -7.35
N GLN A 202 -8.17 -1.93 -8.48
CA GLN A 202 -7.87 -0.49 -8.53
C GLN A 202 -9.01 0.39 -7.98
N VAL A 203 -10.26 -0.09 -7.97
CA VAL A 203 -11.39 0.64 -7.39
C VAL A 203 -11.22 0.83 -5.87
N TYR A 204 -10.50 -0.09 -5.20
CA TYR A 204 -10.20 -0.07 -3.76
C TYR A 204 -8.81 0.50 -3.47
N SER A 205 -8.03 0.81 -4.50
CA SER A 205 -6.66 1.33 -4.35
C SER A 205 -6.69 2.70 -3.70
N HIS A 206 -5.76 2.89 -2.79
CA HIS A 206 -5.60 4.04 -1.92
C HIS A 206 -4.34 4.81 -2.30
#